data_3d85ebaa5b6bab7194dabe5b27b97ac4
#
_entry.id   3d85ebaa5b6bab7194dabe5b27b97ac4
#
_cell.length_a   1.000
_cell.length_b   1.000
_cell.length_c   1.000
_cell.angle_alpha   90.00
_cell.angle_beta   90.00
_cell.angle_gamma   90.00
#
_symmetry.space_group_name_H-M   'P 1'
#
loop_
_entity.id
_entity.type
_entity.pdbx_description
1 polymer ?
#
loop_
_entity_poly.entity_id
_entity_poly.type
_entity_poly.pdbx_seq_one_letter_code
_entity_poly.pdbx_strand_id
1 'polypeptide(L)'
;AQFFVKVKSAEEVLEYTGAFMQLYREEGWYLERTVHYLSRVGLDYVKQKVIDDAANRKALWERLQFALDGEPDPWAEFDKARVDTRQFIPIKPVAAAALAVVA
;
A
#
# COMPACT_ATOMS: atom_id res chain seq x y z
N ALA A 1 7.39 4.97 -19.50
CA ALA A 1 8.18 4.41 -18.39
C ALA A 1 9.62 4.88 -18.48
N GLN A 2 10.24 5.17 -17.34
CA GLN A 2 11.63 5.61 -17.26
C GLN A 2 12.48 4.52 -16.63
N PHE A 3 13.72 4.37 -17.14
CA PHE A 3 14.66 3.42 -16.59
C PHE A 3 15.07 3.86 -15.18
N PHE A 4 14.97 2.95 -14.22
CA PHE A 4 15.29 3.25 -12.82
C PHE A 4 16.59 2.57 -12.40
N VAL A 5 16.61 1.24 -12.43
CA VAL A 5 17.77 0.48 -12.02
C VAL A 5 17.73 -0.91 -12.65
N LYS A 6 18.91 -1.47 -12.90
CA LYS A 6 19.03 -2.85 -13.36
C LYS A 6 19.38 -3.74 -12.17
N VAL A 7 18.62 -4.78 -11.95
CA VAL A 7 18.81 -5.71 -10.83
C VAL A 7 19.10 -7.12 -11.35
N LYS A 8 19.72 -7.94 -10.52
CA LYS A 8 20.16 -9.29 -10.91
C LYS A 8 19.41 -10.41 -10.19
N SER A 9 18.73 -10.12 -9.11
CA SER A 9 18.02 -11.12 -8.32
C SER A 9 16.61 -10.65 -7.96
N ALA A 10 15.75 -11.62 -7.62
CA ALA A 10 14.39 -11.31 -7.18
C ALA A 10 14.37 -10.53 -5.87
N GLU A 11 15.32 -10.79 -4.98
CA GLU A 11 15.44 -10.07 -3.70
C GLU A 11 15.74 -8.59 -3.92
N GLU A 12 16.62 -8.27 -4.88
CA GLU A 12 16.91 -6.90 -5.25
C GLU A 12 15.69 -6.20 -5.83
N VAL A 13 14.91 -6.89 -6.67
CA VAL A 13 13.67 -6.33 -7.22
C VAL A 13 12.73 -5.93 -6.08
N LEU A 14 12.53 -6.81 -5.12
CA LEU A 14 11.66 -6.54 -3.98
C LEU A 14 12.18 -5.36 -3.15
N GLU A 15 13.46 -5.32 -2.87
CA GLU A 15 14.07 -4.25 -2.07
C GLU A 15 13.95 -2.89 -2.75
N TYR A 16 14.30 -2.79 -4.03
CA TYR A 16 14.21 -1.51 -4.75
C TYR A 16 12.76 -1.07 -4.93
N THR A 17 11.89 -2.00 -5.29
CA THR A 17 10.47 -1.70 -5.47
C THR A 17 9.82 -1.29 -4.15
N GLY A 18 10.08 -2.04 -3.09
CA GLY A 18 9.56 -1.74 -1.77
C GLY A 18 10.07 -0.42 -1.22
N ALA A 19 11.35 -0.12 -1.40
CA ALA A 19 11.91 1.15 -0.99
C ALA A 19 11.28 2.33 -1.72
N PHE A 20 11.07 2.20 -3.03
CA PHE A 20 10.37 3.23 -3.81
C PHE A 20 8.93 3.40 -3.33
N MET A 21 8.21 2.31 -3.11
CA MET A 21 6.84 2.37 -2.62
C MET A 21 6.74 3.07 -1.26
N GLN A 22 7.66 2.76 -0.36
CA GLN A 22 7.68 3.38 0.96
C GLN A 22 8.03 4.86 0.87
N LEU A 23 9.00 5.24 0.04
CA LEU A 23 9.34 6.64 -0.20
C LEU A 23 8.13 7.42 -0.72
N TYR A 24 7.43 6.84 -1.69
CA TYR A 24 6.21 7.43 -2.22
C TYR A 24 5.13 7.58 -1.13
N ARG A 25 4.95 6.57 -0.28
CA ARG A 25 3.97 6.64 0.81
C ARG A 25 4.30 7.73 1.82
N GLU A 26 5.58 7.96 2.09
CA GLU A 26 5.99 8.96 3.09
C GLU A 26 6.00 10.38 2.52
N GLU A 27 6.34 10.55 1.25
CA GLU A 27 6.52 11.87 0.64
C GLU A 27 5.41 12.28 -0.32
N GLY A 28 4.58 11.34 -0.76
CA GLY A 28 3.49 11.62 -1.68
C GLY A 28 2.41 12.50 -1.05
N TRP A 29 1.83 13.38 -1.85
CA TRP A 29 0.71 14.20 -1.42
C TRP A 29 -0.60 13.43 -1.54
N TYR A 30 -1.62 13.90 -0.85
CA TYR A 30 -2.94 13.30 -0.92
C TYR A 30 -3.45 13.26 -2.37
N LEU A 31 -3.90 12.09 -2.80
CA LEU A 31 -4.36 11.79 -4.17
C LEU A 31 -3.28 11.94 -5.26
N GLU A 32 -2.02 12.12 -4.91
CA GLU A 32 -0.93 12.17 -5.87
C GLU A 32 -0.58 10.77 -6.35
N ARG A 33 -0.55 10.59 -7.67
CA ARG A 33 -0.13 9.32 -8.26
C ARG A 33 1.40 9.29 -8.44
N THR A 34 1.96 8.09 -8.63
CA THR A 34 3.41 7.92 -8.77
C THR A 34 4.00 8.73 -9.91
N VAL A 35 3.31 8.82 -11.04
CA VAL A 35 3.78 9.60 -12.19
C VAL A 35 3.86 11.09 -11.84
N HIS A 36 2.90 11.59 -11.12
CA HIS A 36 2.90 13.01 -10.70
C HIS A 36 3.95 13.25 -9.62
N TYR A 37 4.11 12.29 -8.69
CA TYR A 37 5.16 12.35 -7.69
C TYR A 37 6.54 12.42 -8.33
N LEU A 38 6.82 11.55 -9.31
CA LEU A 38 8.10 11.56 -10.04
C LEU A 38 8.33 12.86 -10.80
N SER A 39 7.26 13.45 -11.36
CA SER A 39 7.37 14.74 -12.05
C SER A 39 7.67 15.88 -11.09
N ARG A 40 7.13 15.81 -9.87
CA ARG A 40 7.32 16.83 -8.85
C ARG A 40 8.71 16.79 -8.23
N VAL A 41 9.19 15.62 -7.85
CA VAL A 41 10.48 15.47 -7.14
C VAL A 41 11.64 15.19 -8.11
N GLY A 42 11.37 14.64 -9.27
CA GLY A 42 12.37 14.26 -10.26
C GLY A 42 12.90 12.84 -10.04
N LEU A 43 13.19 12.17 -11.15
CA LEU A 43 13.73 10.80 -11.11
C LEU A 43 15.10 10.75 -10.40
N ASP A 44 15.93 11.78 -10.59
CA ASP A 44 17.25 11.85 -9.98
C ASP A 44 17.16 11.88 -8.46
N TYR A 45 16.20 12.61 -7.91
CA TYR A 45 15.95 12.63 -6.46
C TYR A 45 15.61 11.23 -5.93
N VAL A 46 14.73 10.53 -6.62
CA VAL A 46 14.32 9.17 -6.22
C VAL A 46 15.50 8.22 -6.33
N LYS A 47 16.28 8.29 -7.40
CA LYS A 47 17.49 7.48 -7.55
C LYS A 47 18.49 7.73 -6.43
N GLN A 48 18.70 8.98 -6.07
CA GLN A 48 19.60 9.35 -4.98
C GLN A 48 19.13 8.74 -3.65
N LYS A 49 17.83 8.80 -3.37
CA LYS A 49 17.28 8.29 -2.11
C LYS A 49 17.20 6.78 -2.03
N VAL A 50 17.05 6.09 -3.15
CA VAL A 50 16.80 4.65 -3.18
C VAL A 50 18.06 3.88 -3.63
N ILE A 51 18.73 4.35 -4.67
CA ILE A 51 19.87 3.61 -5.26
C ILE A 51 21.19 4.02 -4.61
N ASP A 52 21.48 5.30 -4.59
CA ASP A 52 22.79 5.81 -4.15
C ASP A 52 22.94 5.71 -2.62
N ASP A 53 21.86 5.88 -1.88
CA ASP A 53 21.88 5.74 -0.42
C ASP A 53 21.34 4.35 -0.03
N ALA A 54 22.23 3.38 0.04
CA ALA A 54 21.87 2.01 0.38
C ALA A 54 21.31 1.89 1.80
N ALA A 55 21.84 2.68 2.75
CA ALA A 55 21.34 2.68 4.11
C ALA A 55 19.88 3.18 4.18
N ASN A 56 19.58 4.26 3.46
CA ASN A 56 18.24 4.79 3.38
C ASN A 56 17.28 3.81 2.69
N ARG A 57 17.74 3.16 1.62
CA ARG A 57 16.94 2.12 0.94
C ARG A 57 16.58 0.99 1.89
N LYS A 58 17.55 0.52 2.65
CA LYS A 58 17.31 -0.55 3.63
C LYS A 58 16.34 -0.11 4.72
N ALA A 59 16.48 1.11 5.21
CA ALA A 59 15.57 1.66 6.21
C ALA A 59 14.14 1.78 5.66
N LEU A 60 13.99 2.23 4.41
CA LEU A 60 12.68 2.31 3.75
C LEU A 60 12.06 0.91 3.61
N TRP A 61 12.85 -0.06 3.21
CA TRP A 61 12.38 -1.45 3.09
C TRP A 61 11.91 -2.00 4.44
N GLU A 62 12.67 -1.76 5.50
CA GLU A 62 12.30 -2.20 6.84
C GLU A 62 11.01 -1.55 7.32
N ARG A 63 10.83 -0.25 7.07
CA ARG A 63 9.59 0.44 7.43
C ARG A 63 8.38 -0.09 6.65
N LEU A 64 8.57 -0.45 5.38
CA LEU A 64 7.51 -1.07 4.60
C LEU A 64 7.15 -2.45 5.16
N GLN A 65 8.14 -3.26 5.51
CA GLN A 65 7.91 -4.58 6.11
C GLN A 65 7.14 -4.46 7.43
N PHE A 66 7.51 -3.49 8.24
CA PHE A 66 6.80 -3.23 9.50
C PHE A 66 5.33 -2.88 9.25
N ALA A 67 5.07 -2.05 8.25
CA ALA A 67 3.70 -1.66 7.91
C ALA A 67 2.89 -2.84 7.38
N LEU A 68 3.51 -3.69 6.55
CA LEU A 68 2.84 -4.87 6.00
C LEU A 68 2.54 -5.91 7.09
N ASP A 69 3.46 -6.09 8.03
CA ASP A 69 3.26 -7.03 9.13
C ASP A 69 2.11 -6.60 10.05
N GLY A 70 1.86 -5.31 10.14
CA GLY A 70 0.76 -4.76 10.93
C GLY A 70 -0.61 -4.86 10.27
N GLU A 71 -0.68 -5.22 8.99
CA GLU A 71 -1.94 -5.36 8.28
C GLU A 71 -2.28 -6.83 8.06
N PRO A 72 -3.34 -7.34 8.70
CA PRO A 72 -3.77 -8.71 8.47
C PRO A 72 -4.37 -8.86 7.08
N ASP A 73 -4.21 -10.05 6.50
CA ASP A 73 -4.84 -10.39 5.24
C ASP A 73 -6.36 -10.58 5.47
N PRO A 74 -7.21 -9.72 4.90
CA PRO A 74 -8.66 -9.83 5.09
C PRO A 74 -9.23 -11.16 4.59
N TRP A 75 -8.62 -11.72 3.55
CA TRP A 75 -9.08 -12.99 3.00
C TRP A 75 -8.74 -14.16 3.91
N ALA A 76 -7.56 -14.14 4.54
CA ALA A 76 -7.18 -15.18 5.50
C ALA A 76 -8.10 -15.15 6.72
N GLU A 77 -8.46 -13.97 7.20
CA GLU A 77 -9.40 -13.82 8.31
C GLU A 77 -10.80 -14.27 7.92
N PHE A 78 -11.24 -13.94 6.71
CA PHE A 78 -12.52 -14.35 6.18
C PHE A 78 -12.62 -15.88 6.12
N ASP A 79 -11.59 -16.55 5.61
CA ASP A 79 -11.54 -18.01 5.53
C ASP A 79 -11.54 -18.65 6.91
N LYS A 80 -10.81 -18.11 7.86
CA LYS A 80 -10.73 -18.65 9.22
C LYS A 80 -12.03 -18.46 9.99
N ALA A 81 -12.61 -17.29 9.88
CA ALA A 81 -13.81 -16.94 10.64
C ALA A 81 -15.09 -17.46 10.00
N ARG A 82 -15.02 -17.96 8.77
CA ARG A 82 -16.20 -18.36 7.99
C ARG A 82 -17.35 -17.40 8.18
N VAL A 83 -17.22 -16.24 7.59
CA VAL A 83 -18.28 -15.24 7.53
C VAL A 83 -18.51 -14.56 8.89
N ASP A 84 -17.70 -13.56 9.19
CA ASP A 84 -18.10 -12.61 10.21
C ASP A 84 -19.18 -11.70 9.62
N THR A 85 -20.42 -12.08 9.84
CA THR A 85 -21.58 -11.34 9.31
C THR A 85 -21.78 -10.00 10.01
N ARG A 86 -21.01 -9.72 11.05
CA ARG A 86 -21.13 -8.44 11.79
C ARG A 86 -20.63 -7.24 10.99
N GLN A 87 -19.78 -7.47 9.98
CA GLN A 87 -19.30 -6.40 9.11
C GLN A 87 -20.29 -6.02 8.03
N PHE A 88 -21.28 -6.87 7.78
CA PHE A 88 -22.24 -6.68 6.72
C PHE A 88 -23.66 -6.74 7.30
N ILE A 89 -24.34 -5.60 7.32
CA ILE A 89 -25.72 -5.54 7.76
C ILE A 89 -26.59 -5.96 6.57
N PRO A 90 -27.41 -7.03 6.67
CA PRO A 90 -28.30 -7.42 5.59
C PRO A 90 -29.29 -6.31 5.25
N ILE A 91 -29.49 -6.06 3.97
CA ILE A 91 -30.36 -5.00 3.50
C ILE A 91 -31.81 -5.23 3.91
N LYS A 92 -32.26 -6.48 3.92
CA LYS A 92 -33.65 -6.83 4.24
C LYS A 92 -34.12 -6.38 5.63
N PRO A 93 -33.39 -6.65 6.73
CA PRO A 93 -33.79 -6.15 8.05
C PRO A 93 -33.86 -4.62 8.10
N VAL A 94 -32.91 -3.93 7.45
CA VAL A 94 -32.89 -2.47 7.41
C VAL A 94 -34.09 -1.95 6.61
N ALA A 95 -34.37 -2.54 5.44
CA ALA A 95 -35.51 -2.16 4.61
C ALA A 95 -36.82 -2.42 5.33
N ALA A 96 -36.98 -3.55 6.00
CA ALA A 96 -38.16 -3.87 6.77
C ALA A 96 -38.42 -2.89 7.91
N ALA A 97 -37.33 -2.51 8.63
CA ALA A 97 -37.41 -1.51 9.69
C ALA A 97 -37.81 -0.13 9.14
N ALA A 98 -37.24 0.26 8.00
CA ALA A 98 -37.60 1.53 7.35
C ALA A 98 -39.06 1.55 6.91
N LEU A 99 -39.56 0.46 6.32
CA LEU A 99 -40.95 0.35 5.94
C LEU A 99 -41.87 0.40 7.15
N ALA A 100 -41.52 -0.24 8.24
CA ALA A 100 -42.31 -0.21 9.46
C ALA A 100 -42.41 1.20 10.05
N VAL A 101 -41.35 2.02 9.93
CA VAL A 101 -41.37 3.41 10.39
C VAL A 101 -42.21 4.29 9.48
N VAL A 102 -42.22 4.03 8.18
CA VAL A 102 -43.00 4.80 7.20
C VAL A 102 -44.47 4.43 7.24
N ALA A 103 -44.77 3.19 7.50
CA ALA A 103 -46.14 2.70 7.61
C ALA A 103 -46.83 3.16 8.90
#